data_95fa955fdb0e42294e2c712c7791d357
#
_entry.id   95fa955fdb0e42294e2c712c7791d357
#
_cell.length_a   1.000
_cell.length_b   1.000
_cell.length_c   1.000
_cell.angle_alpha   90.00
_cell.angle_beta   90.00
_cell.angle_gamma   90.00
#
_symmetry.space_group_name_H-M   'P 1'
#
loop_
_entity.id
_entity.type
_entity.pdbx_description
1 polymer ?
#
loop_
_entity_poly.entity_id
_entity_poly.type
_entity_poly.pdbx_seq_one_letter_code
_entity_poly.pdbx_strand_id
1 'polypeptide(L)'
;MKMLYLCRQTNIQCISMIKSTYIFFVFFMLTAVWSCNRPSDMQREHPAVSPTFYADSLCTLGRGIRLIKEEKERLAFPPLDSVFRLPVDDVLTTEELRRLSSESLRRLMIYFNLMMNFESGYQYFDSLERAKHPVVSRYCRRELWVVKAQMLMALDRHAEAVDYLNRAMALTDENNDPLSEIFCTATAGITYMGVDTISTRAESAFRRAYRVAERSGLSNYWLYPQAIGRLADIYLQQGKYEESISLCREAIRLCEKSGSYHGKLVAAEILTEAYRLLGLYDEAFRYCAVGTGEPARAEVDNNLIGRFFIAKAEIHNNLNRPDSALLVLAQA
;
A
#
# COMPACT_ATOMS: atom_id res chain seq x y z
N MET A 1 35.96 -0.67 21.47
CA MET A 1 34.84 -1.59 21.77
C MET A 1 33.47 -0.91 21.71
N LYS A 2 33.24 0.31 22.17
CA LYS A 2 31.96 1.03 22.08
C LYS A 2 31.50 1.37 20.63
N MET A 3 32.44 1.64 19.73
CA MET A 3 32.10 1.99 18.31
C MET A 3 31.61 0.81 17.47
N LEU A 4 32.10 -0.40 17.76
CA LEU A 4 31.65 -1.63 17.10
C LEU A 4 30.25 -2.09 17.59
N TYR A 5 29.88 -1.68 18.80
CA TYR A 5 28.54 -1.96 19.34
C TYR A 5 27.45 -1.08 18.68
N LEU A 6 27.76 0.18 18.42
CA LEU A 6 26.88 1.13 17.74
C LEU A 6 26.65 0.76 16.26
N CYS A 7 27.70 0.33 15.56
CA CYS A 7 27.55 -0.15 14.16
C CYS A 7 26.74 -1.44 14.03
N ARG A 8 26.76 -2.31 15.05
CA ARG A 8 25.91 -3.51 15.07
C ARG A 8 24.45 -3.19 15.38
N GLN A 9 24.18 -2.22 16.25
CA GLN A 9 22.80 -1.79 16.54
C GLN A 9 22.17 -1.06 15.35
N THR A 10 22.89 -0.20 14.64
CA THR A 10 22.37 0.49 13.46
C THR A 10 22.10 -0.47 12.30
N ASN A 11 22.94 -1.50 12.07
CA ASN A 11 22.67 -2.51 11.05
C ASN A 11 21.50 -3.43 11.41
N ILE A 12 21.32 -3.78 12.69
CA ILE A 12 20.17 -4.59 13.14
C ILE A 12 18.88 -3.77 13.04
N GLN A 13 18.90 -2.48 13.34
CA GLN A 13 17.75 -1.60 13.16
C GLN A 13 17.40 -1.38 11.68
N CYS A 14 18.38 -1.20 10.79
CA CYS A 14 18.12 -1.10 9.35
C CYS A 14 17.55 -2.41 8.77
N ILE A 15 18.10 -3.55 9.13
CA ILE A 15 17.61 -4.86 8.65
C ILE A 15 16.23 -5.17 9.24
N SER A 16 15.96 -4.81 10.48
CA SER A 16 14.65 -4.91 11.12
C SER A 16 13.63 -3.97 10.46
N MET A 17 14.00 -2.72 10.17
CA MET A 17 13.13 -1.77 9.46
C MET A 17 12.80 -2.24 8.04
N ILE A 18 13.77 -2.75 7.28
CA ILE A 18 13.55 -3.25 5.92
C ILE A 18 12.64 -4.48 5.94
N LYS A 19 12.89 -5.44 6.84
CA LYS A 19 12.01 -6.61 7.01
C LYS A 19 10.63 -6.22 7.54
N SER A 20 10.54 -5.26 8.46
CA SER A 20 9.27 -4.76 8.99
C SER A 20 8.45 -4.05 7.91
N THR A 21 9.07 -3.22 7.08
CA THR A 21 8.38 -2.54 5.95
C THR A 21 7.85 -3.57 4.96
N TYR A 22 8.54 -4.70 4.81
CA TYR A 22 8.19 -5.76 3.88
C TYR A 22 7.05 -6.64 4.38
N ILE A 23 7.12 -7.10 5.64
CA ILE A 23 6.02 -7.83 6.32
C ILE A 23 4.79 -6.92 6.42
N PHE A 24 4.98 -5.63 6.65
CA PHE A 24 3.95 -4.59 6.63
C PHE A 24 3.22 -4.51 5.29
N PHE A 25 3.96 -4.65 4.18
CA PHE A 25 3.38 -4.57 2.84
C PHE A 25 2.49 -5.78 2.53
N VAL A 26 2.91 -6.98 2.93
CA VAL A 26 2.14 -8.22 2.72
C VAL A 26 0.87 -8.23 3.57
N PHE A 27 0.98 -7.88 4.84
CA PHE A 27 -0.18 -7.84 5.75
C PHE A 27 -1.15 -6.72 5.37
N PHE A 28 -0.63 -5.62 4.87
CA PHE A 28 -1.40 -4.47 4.43
C PHE A 28 -2.21 -4.76 3.16
N MET A 29 -1.71 -5.61 2.28
CA MET A 29 -2.46 -6.10 1.12
C MET A 29 -3.58 -7.07 1.52
N LEU A 30 -3.44 -7.81 2.62
CA LEU A 30 -4.49 -8.66 3.18
C LEU A 30 -5.72 -7.84 3.62
N THR A 31 -5.51 -6.71 4.30
CA THR A 31 -6.62 -5.84 4.74
C THR A 31 -7.25 -5.07 3.59
N ALA A 32 -6.50 -4.77 2.52
CA ALA A 32 -7.03 -4.14 1.32
C ALA A 32 -8.03 -5.04 0.58
N VAL A 33 -7.81 -6.35 0.58
CA VAL A 33 -8.76 -7.33 0.04
C VAL A 33 -10.05 -7.33 0.87
N TRP A 34 -9.96 -7.07 2.18
CA TRP A 34 -11.12 -7.01 3.09
C TRP A 34 -11.94 -5.74 2.91
N SER A 35 -11.29 -4.60 2.64
CA SER A 35 -11.95 -3.30 2.47
C SER A 35 -12.67 -3.14 1.12
N CYS A 36 -12.31 -3.91 0.10
CA CYS A 36 -12.92 -3.84 -1.24
C CYS A 36 -14.34 -4.46 -1.34
N ASN A 37 -14.97 -4.83 -0.22
CA ASN A 37 -16.17 -5.66 -0.23
C ASN A 37 -17.49 -4.94 0.00
N ARG A 38 -17.62 -3.66 -0.28
CA ARG A 38 -18.95 -3.05 -0.41
C ARG A 38 -19.32 -2.96 -1.89
N PRO A 39 -20.42 -3.62 -2.30
CA PRO A 39 -21.01 -3.38 -3.59
C PRO A 39 -21.78 -2.05 -3.50
N SER A 40 -21.08 -0.96 -3.62
CA SER A 40 -21.71 0.35 -3.73
C SER A 40 -21.17 1.07 -4.95
N ASP A 41 -22.03 1.34 -5.87
CA ASP A 41 -21.96 2.37 -6.90
C ASP A 41 -21.14 2.12 -8.17
N MET A 42 -21.00 0.87 -8.62
CA MET A 42 -20.50 0.61 -9.98
C MET A 42 -21.61 0.27 -11.01
N GLN A 43 -22.84 0.61 -10.69
CA GLN A 43 -23.94 0.57 -11.66
C GLN A 43 -24.31 2.00 -12.10
N ARG A 44 -23.49 2.60 -12.96
CA ARG A 44 -23.93 3.70 -13.83
C ARG A 44 -23.57 3.37 -15.27
N GLU A 45 -24.61 3.00 -15.99
CA GLU A 45 -24.91 3.14 -17.41
C GLU A 45 -23.73 3.30 -18.37
N HIS A 46 -23.39 2.19 -19.05
CA HIS A 46 -22.68 2.22 -20.33
C HIS A 46 -23.41 1.36 -21.34
N PRO A 47 -23.60 1.83 -22.60
CA PRO A 47 -24.38 1.14 -23.60
C PRO A 47 -23.63 0.02 -24.31
N ALA A 48 -24.36 -1.07 -24.52
CA ALA A 48 -24.28 -2.08 -25.58
C ALA A 48 -22.89 -2.69 -25.91
N VAL A 49 -22.43 -3.57 -25.05
CA VAL A 49 -21.53 -4.68 -25.42
C VAL A 49 -22.31 -5.97 -25.24
N SER A 50 -21.95 -7.02 -26.01
CA SER A 50 -22.56 -8.34 -25.80
C SER A 50 -22.53 -8.68 -24.31
N PRO A 51 -23.70 -8.76 -23.65
CA PRO A 51 -23.76 -8.83 -22.18
C PRO A 51 -23.08 -10.06 -21.61
N THR A 52 -22.90 -11.10 -22.40
CA THR A 52 -22.36 -12.40 -21.98
C THR A 52 -20.87 -12.36 -21.78
N PHE A 53 -20.08 -11.81 -22.68
CA PHE A 53 -18.62 -11.85 -22.59
C PHE A 53 -18.07 -10.96 -21.44
N TYR A 54 -18.62 -9.78 -21.28
CA TYR A 54 -18.27 -8.89 -20.18
C TYR A 54 -18.66 -9.49 -18.83
N ALA A 55 -19.87 -10.06 -18.75
CA ALA A 55 -20.34 -10.75 -17.56
C ALA A 55 -19.44 -11.94 -17.19
N ASP A 56 -19.01 -12.74 -18.17
CA ASP A 56 -18.14 -13.89 -17.95
C ASP A 56 -16.75 -13.47 -17.46
N SER A 57 -16.17 -12.43 -18.03
CA SER A 57 -14.87 -11.89 -17.59
C SER A 57 -14.94 -11.32 -16.19
N LEU A 58 -15.99 -10.56 -15.85
CA LEU A 58 -16.20 -10.05 -14.50
C LEU A 58 -16.52 -11.17 -13.50
N CYS A 59 -17.30 -12.17 -13.88
CA CYS A 59 -17.57 -13.35 -13.07
C CYS A 59 -16.27 -14.12 -12.75
N THR A 60 -15.41 -14.29 -13.76
CA THR A 60 -14.12 -14.99 -13.60
C THR A 60 -13.17 -14.22 -12.67
N LEU A 61 -13.06 -12.90 -12.87
CA LEU A 61 -12.28 -12.03 -11.99
C LEU A 61 -12.86 -12.02 -10.56
N GLY A 62 -14.18 -11.90 -10.44
CA GLY A 62 -14.88 -11.96 -9.16
C GLY A 62 -14.70 -13.30 -8.44
N ARG A 63 -14.63 -14.42 -9.18
CA ARG A 63 -14.29 -15.73 -8.64
C ARG A 63 -12.87 -15.75 -8.07
N GLY A 64 -11.89 -15.21 -8.79
CA GLY A 64 -10.51 -15.11 -8.30
C GLY A 64 -10.40 -14.31 -7.01
N ILE A 65 -11.08 -13.15 -6.95
CA ILE A 65 -11.13 -12.32 -5.75
C ILE A 65 -11.76 -13.08 -4.57
N ARG A 66 -12.84 -13.81 -4.80
CA ARG A 66 -13.50 -14.62 -3.76
C ARG A 66 -12.59 -15.74 -3.26
N LEU A 67 -11.89 -16.43 -4.16
CA LEU A 67 -10.95 -17.50 -3.79
C LEU A 67 -9.81 -16.99 -2.92
N ILE A 68 -9.28 -15.78 -3.19
CA ILE A 68 -8.28 -15.15 -2.31
C ILE A 68 -8.89 -14.92 -0.91
N LYS A 69 -10.12 -14.42 -0.83
CA LYS A 69 -10.79 -14.18 0.46
C LYS A 69 -11.10 -15.46 1.25
N GLU A 70 -11.30 -16.55 0.55
CA GLU A 70 -11.53 -17.87 1.15
C GLU A 70 -10.22 -18.62 1.44
N GLU A 71 -9.06 -17.93 1.35
CA GLU A 71 -7.74 -18.52 1.53
C GLU A 71 -7.41 -19.67 0.55
N LYS A 72 -8.00 -19.60 -0.64
CA LYS A 72 -7.79 -20.57 -1.73
C LYS A 72 -6.91 -20.00 -2.83
N GLU A 73 -5.78 -19.42 -2.43
CA GLU A 73 -4.90 -18.62 -3.29
C GLU A 73 -4.42 -19.41 -4.51
N ARG A 74 -4.11 -20.71 -4.35
CA ARG A 74 -3.65 -21.56 -5.47
C ARG A 74 -4.67 -21.68 -6.58
N LEU A 75 -5.96 -21.56 -6.27
CA LEU A 75 -7.07 -21.64 -7.21
C LEU A 75 -7.45 -20.25 -7.76
N ALA A 76 -6.92 -19.18 -7.17
CA ALA A 76 -7.27 -17.81 -7.56
C ALA A 76 -6.57 -17.34 -8.82
N PHE A 77 -5.34 -17.81 -9.08
CA PHE A 77 -4.51 -17.32 -10.18
C PHE A 77 -5.16 -17.45 -11.56
N PRO A 78 -5.66 -18.64 -12.01
CA PRO A 78 -6.26 -18.77 -13.33
C PRO A 78 -7.42 -17.82 -13.60
N PRO A 79 -8.35 -17.57 -12.66
CA PRO A 79 -9.36 -16.53 -12.82
C PRO A 79 -8.80 -15.11 -12.87
N LEU A 80 -7.74 -14.81 -12.13
CA LEU A 80 -7.17 -13.46 -12.09
C LEU A 80 -6.43 -13.08 -13.37
N ASP A 81 -5.82 -14.03 -14.06
CA ASP A 81 -5.10 -13.79 -15.31
C ASP A 81 -5.96 -13.97 -16.57
N SER A 82 -7.22 -14.31 -16.41
CA SER A 82 -8.13 -14.67 -17.52
C SER A 82 -8.19 -13.60 -18.61
N VAL A 83 -8.15 -12.35 -18.24
CA VAL A 83 -8.22 -11.21 -19.19
C VAL A 83 -7.02 -11.21 -20.17
N PHE A 84 -5.86 -11.72 -19.76
CA PHE A 84 -4.66 -11.79 -20.61
C PHE A 84 -4.65 -13.02 -21.53
N ARG A 85 -5.62 -13.91 -21.39
CA ARG A 85 -5.81 -15.09 -22.23
C ARG A 85 -6.89 -14.89 -23.27
N LEU A 86 -7.64 -13.77 -23.20
CA LEU A 86 -8.72 -13.50 -24.14
C LEU A 86 -8.15 -13.10 -25.50
N PRO A 87 -8.75 -13.56 -26.61
CA PRO A 87 -8.47 -13.01 -27.91
C PRO A 87 -8.82 -11.51 -27.91
N VAL A 88 -7.98 -10.71 -28.52
CA VAL A 88 -8.19 -9.26 -28.65
C VAL A 88 -9.13 -9.06 -29.85
N ASP A 89 -10.36 -9.51 -29.74
CA ASP A 89 -11.38 -9.29 -30.75
C ASP A 89 -12.23 -8.07 -30.38
N ASP A 90 -12.83 -7.43 -31.36
CA ASP A 90 -13.52 -6.14 -31.28
C ASP A 90 -14.78 -6.13 -30.39
N VAL A 91 -14.94 -7.07 -29.48
CA VAL A 91 -16.14 -7.25 -28.67
C VAL A 91 -16.18 -6.34 -27.45
N LEU A 92 -15.01 -5.97 -26.89
CA LEU A 92 -14.92 -5.06 -25.75
C LEU A 92 -14.46 -3.67 -26.20
N THR A 93 -15.04 -2.64 -25.60
CA THR A 93 -14.54 -1.28 -25.80
C THR A 93 -13.13 -1.14 -25.23
N THR A 94 -12.36 -0.21 -25.77
CA THR A 94 -11.03 0.14 -25.27
C THR A 94 -11.04 0.41 -23.76
N GLU A 95 -12.08 1.07 -23.27
CA GLU A 95 -12.23 1.42 -21.86
C GLU A 95 -12.43 0.19 -20.97
N GLU A 96 -13.26 -0.75 -21.41
CA GLU A 96 -13.52 -1.99 -20.70
C GLU A 96 -12.27 -2.88 -20.64
N LEU A 97 -11.56 -3.04 -21.77
CA LEU A 97 -10.30 -3.78 -21.81
C LEU A 97 -9.25 -3.17 -20.89
N ARG A 98 -9.11 -1.85 -20.92
CA ARG A 98 -8.19 -1.12 -20.03
C ARG A 98 -8.54 -1.35 -18.57
N ARG A 99 -9.79 -1.18 -18.18
CA ARG A 99 -10.28 -1.34 -16.82
C ARG A 99 -10.06 -2.76 -16.30
N LEU A 100 -10.44 -3.77 -17.08
CA LEU A 100 -10.28 -5.18 -16.70
C LEU A 100 -8.79 -5.56 -16.59
N SER A 101 -7.97 -5.07 -17.53
CA SER A 101 -6.54 -5.37 -17.52
C SER A 101 -5.83 -4.73 -16.34
N SER A 102 -6.10 -3.46 -16.03
CA SER A 102 -5.55 -2.77 -14.87
C SER A 102 -6.00 -3.43 -13.57
N GLU A 103 -7.26 -3.82 -13.45
CA GLU A 103 -7.76 -4.54 -12.27
C GLU A 103 -7.12 -5.91 -12.12
N SER A 104 -6.95 -6.67 -13.21
CA SER A 104 -6.25 -7.96 -13.19
C SER A 104 -4.80 -7.83 -12.73
N LEU A 105 -4.04 -6.84 -13.23
CA LEU A 105 -2.68 -6.60 -12.80
C LEU A 105 -2.61 -6.29 -11.29
N ARG A 106 -3.49 -5.43 -10.79
CA ARG A 106 -3.58 -5.11 -9.36
C ARG A 106 -3.88 -6.34 -8.51
N ARG A 107 -4.82 -7.19 -8.94
CA ARG A 107 -5.19 -8.40 -8.20
C ARG A 107 -4.12 -9.49 -8.28
N LEU A 108 -3.46 -9.65 -9.40
CA LEU A 108 -2.30 -10.54 -9.53
C LEU A 108 -1.14 -10.09 -8.65
N MET A 109 -0.89 -8.79 -8.56
CA MET A 109 0.10 -8.25 -7.63
C MET A 109 -0.22 -8.63 -6.19
N ILE A 110 -1.47 -8.44 -5.76
CA ILE A 110 -1.94 -8.85 -4.43
C ILE A 110 -1.75 -10.36 -4.24
N TYR A 111 -2.15 -11.18 -5.21
CA TYR A 111 -1.99 -12.63 -5.17
C TYR A 111 -0.53 -13.03 -4.93
N PHE A 112 0.43 -12.53 -5.73
CA PHE A 112 1.84 -12.87 -5.58
C PHE A 112 2.43 -12.37 -4.25
N ASN A 113 1.99 -11.23 -3.75
CA ASN A 113 2.37 -10.74 -2.43
C ASN A 113 1.88 -11.67 -1.32
N LEU A 114 0.60 -12.11 -1.35
CA LEU A 114 0.04 -13.03 -0.38
C LEU A 114 0.74 -14.39 -0.38
N MET A 115 1.08 -14.88 -1.56
CA MET A 115 1.80 -16.13 -1.74
C MET A 115 3.30 -16.02 -1.42
N MET A 116 3.82 -14.83 -1.13
CA MET A 116 5.25 -14.56 -0.97
C MET A 116 6.09 -15.09 -2.15
N ASN A 117 5.48 -15.18 -3.34
CA ASN A 117 6.10 -15.77 -4.52
C ASN A 117 6.49 -14.70 -5.54
N PHE A 118 7.41 -13.84 -5.12
CA PHE A 118 7.81 -12.64 -5.86
C PHE A 118 8.54 -12.96 -7.16
N GLU A 119 9.36 -14.01 -7.17
CA GLU A 119 10.10 -14.43 -8.37
C GLU A 119 9.13 -14.89 -9.47
N SER A 120 8.16 -15.74 -9.14
CA SER A 120 7.13 -16.16 -10.10
C SER A 120 6.26 -14.98 -10.56
N GLY A 121 5.97 -14.05 -9.65
CA GLY A 121 5.26 -12.81 -9.98
C GLY A 121 6.03 -11.97 -10.99
N TYR A 122 7.32 -11.73 -10.74
CA TYR A 122 8.18 -11.01 -11.66
C TYR A 122 8.25 -11.68 -13.02
N GLN A 123 8.51 -13.00 -13.05
CA GLN A 123 8.58 -13.78 -14.29
C GLN A 123 7.28 -13.73 -15.08
N TYR A 124 6.14 -13.81 -14.43
CA TYR A 124 4.83 -13.70 -15.07
C TYR A 124 4.63 -12.33 -15.72
N PHE A 125 4.83 -11.24 -14.97
CA PHE A 125 4.70 -9.89 -15.52
C PHE A 125 5.72 -9.59 -16.61
N ASP A 126 6.94 -10.10 -16.48
CA ASP A 126 7.98 -10.00 -17.49
C ASP A 126 7.62 -10.75 -18.78
N SER A 127 6.96 -11.91 -18.66
CA SER A 127 6.46 -12.65 -19.82
C SER A 127 5.41 -11.88 -20.61
N LEU A 128 4.50 -11.16 -19.94
CA LEU A 128 3.52 -10.28 -20.58
C LEU A 128 4.19 -9.14 -21.36
N GLU A 129 5.25 -8.57 -20.79
CA GLU A 129 6.02 -7.51 -21.47
C GLU A 129 6.79 -8.04 -22.69
N ARG A 130 7.53 -9.15 -22.53
CA ARG A 130 8.33 -9.77 -23.61
C ARG A 130 7.46 -10.25 -24.78
N ALA A 131 6.32 -10.83 -24.46
CA ALA A 131 5.34 -11.25 -25.46
C ALA A 131 4.71 -10.07 -26.20
N LYS A 132 4.98 -8.83 -25.76
CA LYS A 132 4.31 -7.62 -26.25
C LYS A 132 2.80 -7.81 -26.26
N HIS A 133 2.26 -8.36 -25.16
CA HIS A 133 0.85 -8.67 -25.06
C HIS A 133 0.00 -7.46 -25.47
N PRO A 134 -0.87 -7.58 -26.48
CA PRO A 134 -1.51 -6.43 -27.13
C PRO A 134 -2.26 -5.53 -26.14
N VAL A 135 -3.02 -6.14 -25.23
CA VAL A 135 -3.79 -5.43 -24.22
C VAL A 135 -2.88 -4.67 -23.25
N VAL A 136 -1.83 -5.35 -22.77
CA VAL A 136 -0.88 -4.73 -21.82
C VAL A 136 -0.12 -3.59 -22.49
N SER A 137 0.40 -3.84 -23.67
CA SER A 137 1.21 -2.86 -24.41
C SER A 137 0.43 -1.60 -24.76
N ARG A 138 -0.88 -1.73 -24.98
CA ARG A 138 -1.75 -0.62 -25.40
C ARG A 138 -2.41 0.11 -24.23
N TYR A 139 -2.85 -0.62 -23.18
CA TYR A 139 -3.77 -0.06 -22.19
C TYR A 139 -3.24 0.04 -20.77
N CYS A 140 -2.30 -0.83 -20.35
CA CYS A 140 -1.86 -0.88 -18.96
C CYS A 140 -0.35 -1.08 -18.78
N ARG A 141 0.45 -0.60 -19.73
CA ARG A 141 1.93 -0.70 -19.67
C ARG A 141 2.50 -0.05 -18.41
N ARG A 142 1.93 1.06 -18.02
CA ARG A 142 2.36 1.82 -16.83
C ARG A 142 2.16 1.00 -15.56
N GLU A 143 0.97 0.43 -15.39
CA GLU A 143 0.66 -0.45 -14.26
C GLU A 143 1.55 -1.68 -14.25
N LEU A 144 1.80 -2.28 -15.42
CA LEU A 144 2.70 -3.42 -15.54
C LEU A 144 4.10 -3.09 -14.99
N TRP A 145 4.65 -1.94 -15.35
CA TRP A 145 5.96 -1.53 -14.85
C TRP A 145 5.97 -1.28 -13.34
N VAL A 146 4.88 -0.73 -12.80
CA VAL A 146 4.75 -0.51 -11.35
C VAL A 146 4.68 -1.84 -10.60
N VAL A 147 3.89 -2.81 -11.06
CA VAL A 147 3.80 -4.12 -10.38
C VAL A 147 5.10 -4.92 -10.52
N LYS A 148 5.81 -4.81 -11.66
CA LYS A 148 7.14 -5.39 -11.82
C LYS A 148 8.15 -4.79 -10.84
N ALA A 149 8.17 -3.47 -10.73
CA ALA A 149 9.04 -2.78 -9.78
C ALA A 149 8.81 -3.25 -8.35
N GLN A 150 7.57 -3.48 -7.98
CA GLN A 150 7.24 -3.98 -6.66
C GLN A 150 7.73 -5.40 -6.41
N MET A 151 7.60 -6.29 -7.39
CA MET A 151 8.17 -7.65 -7.28
C MET A 151 9.70 -7.59 -7.14
N LEU A 152 10.37 -6.72 -7.92
CA LEU A 152 11.81 -6.52 -7.86
C LEU A 152 12.28 -5.97 -6.52
N MET A 153 11.54 -5.05 -5.91
CA MET A 153 11.82 -4.59 -4.54
C MET A 153 11.81 -5.74 -3.55
N ALA A 154 10.84 -6.65 -3.71
CA ALA A 154 10.68 -7.83 -2.89
C ALA A 154 11.85 -8.83 -3.05
N LEU A 155 12.52 -8.77 -4.15
CA LEU A 155 13.68 -9.59 -4.48
C LEU A 155 15.01 -8.88 -4.20
N ASP A 156 15.01 -7.76 -3.46
CA ASP A 156 16.17 -6.91 -3.17
C ASP A 156 16.87 -6.34 -4.44
N ARG A 157 16.17 -6.34 -5.59
CA ARG A 157 16.66 -5.81 -6.87
C ARG A 157 16.30 -4.33 -7.02
N HIS A 158 16.76 -3.51 -6.07
CA HIS A 158 16.36 -2.12 -5.92
C HIS A 158 16.65 -1.23 -7.14
N ALA A 159 17.82 -1.40 -7.76
CA ALA A 159 18.20 -0.57 -8.92
C ALA A 159 17.26 -0.77 -10.12
N GLU A 160 16.91 -2.02 -10.40
CA GLU A 160 15.99 -2.37 -11.48
C GLU A 160 14.56 -1.91 -11.17
N ALA A 161 14.12 -2.03 -9.90
CA ALA A 161 12.83 -1.53 -9.46
C ALA A 161 12.70 -0.02 -9.71
N VAL A 162 13.73 0.74 -9.34
CA VAL A 162 13.76 2.20 -9.57
C VAL A 162 13.72 2.54 -11.06
N ASP A 163 14.42 1.78 -11.92
CA ASP A 163 14.36 2.00 -13.37
C ASP A 163 12.94 1.83 -13.91
N TYR A 164 12.27 0.72 -13.57
CA TYR A 164 10.87 0.50 -13.96
C TYR A 164 9.94 1.61 -13.45
N LEU A 165 10.12 2.06 -12.20
CA LEU A 165 9.32 3.16 -11.66
C LEU A 165 9.55 4.48 -12.40
N ASN A 166 10.81 4.82 -12.69
CA ASN A 166 11.14 6.03 -13.44
C ASN A 166 10.49 5.99 -14.85
N ARG A 167 10.53 4.85 -15.52
CA ARG A 167 9.85 4.65 -16.80
C ARG A 167 8.33 4.77 -16.66
N ALA A 168 7.74 4.18 -15.63
CA ALA A 168 6.31 4.28 -15.38
C ALA A 168 5.86 5.72 -15.08
N MET A 169 6.64 6.44 -14.28
CA MET A 169 6.31 7.82 -13.89
C MET A 169 6.55 8.83 -15.03
N ALA A 170 7.42 8.51 -16.00
CA ALA A 170 7.64 9.30 -17.20
C ALA A 170 6.48 9.19 -18.22
N LEU A 171 5.70 8.10 -18.16
CA LEU A 171 4.50 8.00 -18.97
C LEU A 171 3.46 8.98 -18.43
N THR A 172 3.02 9.90 -19.27
CA THR A 172 1.84 10.71 -18.99
C THR A 172 0.63 9.79 -18.96
N ASP A 173 -0.34 10.12 -18.12
CA ASP A 173 -1.61 9.39 -18.10
C ASP A 173 -2.40 9.73 -19.37
N GLU A 174 -2.10 8.99 -20.45
CA GLU A 174 -2.78 9.14 -21.74
C GLU A 174 -4.28 8.79 -21.64
N ASN A 175 -4.67 8.10 -20.58
CA ASN A 175 -5.99 7.54 -20.42
C ASN A 175 -6.90 8.33 -19.48
N ASN A 176 -6.37 9.35 -18.79
CA ASN A 176 -7.13 10.14 -17.80
C ASN A 176 -7.90 9.28 -16.77
N ASP A 177 -7.32 8.13 -16.36
CA ASP A 177 -7.91 7.24 -15.36
C ASP A 177 -7.41 7.57 -13.95
N PRO A 178 -8.21 8.25 -13.13
CA PRO A 178 -7.77 8.64 -11.78
C PRO A 178 -7.43 7.45 -10.89
N LEU A 179 -8.10 6.30 -11.04
CA LEU A 179 -7.80 5.10 -10.24
C LEU A 179 -6.43 4.52 -10.60
N SER A 180 -6.13 4.41 -11.88
CA SER A 180 -4.82 4.00 -12.37
C SER A 180 -3.73 4.95 -11.91
N GLU A 181 -3.99 6.25 -11.99
CA GLU A 181 -3.05 7.29 -11.56
C GLU A 181 -2.74 7.21 -10.06
N ILE A 182 -3.76 7.08 -9.20
CA ILE A 182 -3.59 6.93 -7.76
C ILE A 182 -2.83 5.64 -7.46
N PHE A 183 -3.20 4.53 -8.10
CA PHE A 183 -2.52 3.25 -7.92
C PHE A 183 -1.03 3.35 -8.28
N CYS A 184 -0.71 3.83 -9.46
CA CYS A 184 0.66 3.92 -9.94
C CYS A 184 1.50 4.85 -9.05
N THR A 185 0.99 6.02 -8.73
CA THR A 185 1.75 7.02 -7.96
C THR A 185 1.89 6.63 -6.50
N ALA A 186 0.87 6.09 -5.86
CA ALA A 186 0.95 5.63 -4.48
C ALA A 186 1.89 4.42 -4.35
N THR A 187 1.77 3.43 -5.23
CA THR A 187 2.66 2.26 -5.25
C THR A 187 4.11 2.66 -5.54
N ALA A 188 4.34 3.57 -6.49
CA ALA A 188 5.67 4.11 -6.76
C ALA A 188 6.25 4.82 -5.53
N GLY A 189 5.45 5.63 -4.84
CA GLY A 189 5.86 6.31 -3.61
C GLY A 189 6.32 5.33 -2.54
N ILE A 190 5.54 4.27 -2.29
CA ILE A 190 5.89 3.21 -1.34
C ILE A 190 7.20 2.53 -1.73
N THR A 191 7.37 2.23 -3.01
CA THR A 191 8.57 1.55 -3.51
C THR A 191 9.80 2.46 -3.40
N TYR A 192 9.68 3.75 -3.70
CA TYR A 192 10.78 4.72 -3.50
C TYR A 192 11.19 4.83 -2.03
N MET A 193 10.23 4.82 -1.09
CA MET A 193 10.54 4.81 0.35
C MET A 193 11.30 3.55 0.77
N GLY A 194 11.08 2.41 0.14
CA GLY A 194 11.83 1.18 0.41
C GLY A 194 13.32 1.30 0.04
N VAL A 195 13.67 2.20 -0.89
CA VAL A 195 15.08 2.48 -1.27
C VAL A 195 15.66 3.62 -0.43
N ASP A 196 14.88 4.68 -0.22
CA ASP A 196 15.27 5.87 0.53
C ASP A 196 14.04 6.44 1.24
N THR A 197 14.03 6.35 2.56
CA THR A 197 12.88 6.72 3.39
C THR A 197 12.52 8.20 3.31
N ILE A 198 13.48 9.08 2.99
CA ILE A 198 13.27 10.54 2.86
C ILE A 198 13.29 10.96 1.38
N SER A 199 12.93 10.07 0.50
CA SER A 199 13.00 10.29 -0.94
C SER A 199 12.07 11.41 -1.40
N THR A 200 12.65 12.42 -2.05
CA THR A 200 11.86 13.48 -2.73
C THR A 200 10.99 12.91 -3.84
N ARG A 201 11.38 11.77 -4.44
CA ARG A 201 10.57 11.05 -5.43
C ARG A 201 9.34 10.44 -4.79
N ALA A 202 9.49 9.84 -3.60
CA ALA A 202 8.37 9.29 -2.84
C ALA A 202 7.38 10.39 -2.45
N GLU A 203 7.88 11.50 -1.92
CA GLU A 203 7.05 12.67 -1.59
C GLU A 203 6.27 13.17 -2.82
N SER A 204 6.96 13.37 -3.94
CA SER A 204 6.32 13.81 -5.19
C SER A 204 5.24 12.86 -5.67
N ALA A 205 5.50 11.55 -5.60
CA ALA A 205 4.55 10.51 -5.99
C ALA A 205 3.30 10.51 -5.09
N PHE A 206 3.47 10.57 -3.77
CA PHE A 206 2.33 10.63 -2.84
C PHE A 206 1.54 11.93 -2.96
N ARG A 207 2.20 13.08 -3.13
CA ARG A 207 1.51 14.35 -3.40
C ARG A 207 0.70 14.30 -4.69
N ARG A 208 1.17 13.58 -5.71
CA ARG A 208 0.43 13.38 -6.95
C ARG A 208 -0.80 12.50 -6.70
N ALA A 209 -0.66 11.37 -6.00
CA ALA A 209 -1.78 10.53 -5.61
C ALA A 209 -2.84 11.32 -4.83
N TYR A 210 -2.40 12.11 -3.84
CA TYR A 210 -3.26 12.96 -3.04
C TYR A 210 -4.09 13.92 -3.90
N ARG A 211 -3.42 14.70 -4.76
CA ARG A 211 -4.09 15.68 -5.61
C ARG A 211 -5.09 15.04 -6.59
N VAL A 212 -4.77 13.87 -7.12
CA VAL A 212 -5.67 13.17 -8.04
C VAL A 212 -6.90 12.67 -7.30
N ALA A 213 -6.73 12.07 -6.13
CA ALA A 213 -7.85 11.55 -5.33
C ALA A 213 -8.81 12.69 -4.91
N GLU A 214 -8.28 13.82 -4.47
CA GLU A 214 -9.07 15.01 -4.10
C GLU A 214 -9.90 15.54 -5.31
N ARG A 215 -9.24 15.70 -6.46
CA ARG A 215 -9.90 16.23 -7.66
C ARG A 215 -10.96 15.31 -8.22
N SER A 216 -10.79 14.00 -8.06
CA SER A 216 -11.65 12.97 -8.64
C SER A 216 -12.72 12.49 -7.67
N GLY A 217 -12.74 12.98 -6.43
CA GLY A 217 -13.67 12.51 -5.41
C GLY A 217 -13.43 11.04 -4.98
N LEU A 218 -12.23 10.50 -5.23
CA LEU A 218 -11.86 9.10 -4.96
C LEU A 218 -11.22 8.91 -3.57
N SER A 219 -11.59 9.74 -2.61
CA SER A 219 -11.11 9.64 -1.23
C SER A 219 -11.47 8.32 -0.54
N ASN A 220 -12.43 7.58 -1.08
CA ASN A 220 -12.81 6.23 -0.62
C ASN A 220 -11.96 5.11 -1.21
N TYR A 221 -11.07 5.41 -2.16
CA TYR A 221 -10.20 4.41 -2.72
C TYR A 221 -9.20 3.93 -1.67
N TRP A 222 -9.14 2.62 -1.45
CA TRP A 222 -8.40 2.01 -0.33
C TRP A 222 -6.93 2.42 -0.21
N LEU A 223 -6.27 2.74 -1.33
CA LEU A 223 -4.87 3.14 -1.37
C LEU A 223 -4.67 4.62 -0.97
N TYR A 224 -5.72 5.43 -1.00
CA TYR A 224 -5.62 6.85 -0.70
C TYR A 224 -5.27 7.16 0.77
N PRO A 225 -5.96 6.60 1.78
CA PRO A 225 -5.55 6.80 3.18
C PRO A 225 -4.12 6.37 3.47
N GLN A 226 -3.64 5.36 2.74
CA GLN A 226 -2.26 4.89 2.84
C GLN A 226 -1.27 5.90 2.28
N ALA A 227 -1.55 6.43 1.10
CA ALA A 227 -0.70 7.45 0.47
C ALA A 227 -0.58 8.68 1.39
N ILE A 228 -1.70 9.10 2.03
CA ILE A 228 -1.70 10.19 3.01
C ILE A 228 -0.83 9.84 4.22
N GLY A 229 -1.01 8.66 4.80
CA GLY A 229 -0.22 8.21 5.95
C GLY A 229 1.27 8.17 5.65
N ARG A 230 1.67 7.69 4.47
CA ARG A 230 3.08 7.68 4.04
C ARG A 230 3.62 9.09 3.78
N LEU A 231 2.83 9.98 3.23
CA LEU A 231 3.22 11.39 3.07
C LEU A 231 3.40 12.05 4.43
N ALA A 232 2.52 11.76 5.38
CA ALA A 232 2.64 12.23 6.75
C ALA A 232 3.91 11.72 7.44
N ASP A 233 4.29 10.47 7.22
CA ASP A 233 5.54 9.90 7.73
C ASP A 233 6.77 10.62 7.17
N ILE A 234 6.79 10.89 5.85
CA ILE A 234 7.85 11.69 5.24
C ILE A 234 7.94 13.09 5.88
N TYR A 235 6.80 13.74 6.12
CA TYR A 235 6.79 15.06 6.76
C TYR A 235 7.27 15.02 8.19
N LEU A 236 6.91 13.97 8.94
CA LEU A 236 7.43 13.73 10.29
C LEU A 236 8.96 13.67 10.28
N GLN A 237 9.53 12.87 9.37
CA GLN A 237 10.98 12.71 9.24
C GLN A 237 11.69 13.98 8.77
N GLN A 238 10.99 14.84 8.02
CA GLN A 238 11.50 16.17 7.61
C GLN A 238 11.35 17.24 8.71
N GLY A 239 10.79 16.91 9.86
CA GLY A 239 10.51 17.85 10.96
C GLY A 239 9.31 18.78 10.69
N LYS A 240 8.49 18.49 9.68
CA LYS A 240 7.27 19.22 9.35
C LYS A 240 6.09 18.62 10.15
N TYR A 241 6.14 18.85 11.46
CA TYR A 241 5.24 18.16 12.40
C TYR A 241 3.77 18.57 12.21
N GLU A 242 3.48 19.85 11.96
CA GLU A 242 2.11 20.34 11.80
C GLU A 242 1.43 19.76 10.58
N GLU A 243 2.13 19.73 9.45
CA GLU A 243 1.64 19.12 8.21
C GLU A 243 1.44 17.60 8.37
N SER A 244 2.36 16.92 9.04
CA SER A 244 2.24 15.49 9.34
C SER A 244 0.99 15.23 10.19
N ILE A 245 0.79 16.00 11.26
CA ILE A 245 -0.38 15.90 12.15
C ILE A 245 -1.68 16.12 11.36
N SER A 246 -1.72 17.13 10.50
CA SER A 246 -2.90 17.45 9.69
C SER A 246 -3.28 16.27 8.78
N LEU A 247 -2.29 15.71 8.06
CA LEU A 247 -2.51 14.56 7.16
C LEU A 247 -2.92 13.30 7.93
N CYS A 248 -2.32 13.03 9.09
CA CYS A 248 -2.70 11.87 9.90
C CYS A 248 -4.13 11.96 10.44
N ARG A 249 -4.56 13.14 10.86
CA ARG A 249 -5.96 13.35 11.28
C ARG A 249 -6.94 13.11 10.13
N GLU A 250 -6.58 13.55 8.92
CA GLU A 250 -7.38 13.26 7.73
C GLU A 250 -7.39 11.78 7.41
N ALA A 251 -6.24 11.12 7.46
CA ALA A 251 -6.14 9.66 7.24
C ALA A 251 -7.02 8.89 8.23
N ILE A 252 -7.01 9.24 9.52
CA ILE A 252 -7.86 8.61 10.53
C ILE A 252 -9.34 8.78 10.18
N ARG A 253 -9.78 10.00 9.83
CA ARG A 253 -11.15 10.29 9.45
C ARG A 253 -11.62 9.45 8.25
N LEU A 254 -10.74 9.27 7.27
CA LEU A 254 -11.01 8.45 6.08
C LEU A 254 -11.05 6.96 6.42
N CYS A 255 -10.12 6.50 7.26
CA CYS A 255 -10.09 5.12 7.74
C CYS A 255 -11.34 4.77 8.57
N GLU A 256 -11.83 5.68 9.39
CA GLU A 256 -13.09 5.49 10.13
C GLU A 256 -14.30 5.36 9.20
N LYS A 257 -14.35 6.15 8.13
CA LYS A 257 -15.42 6.03 7.11
C LYS A 257 -15.36 4.73 6.32
N SER A 258 -14.16 4.26 6.01
CA SER A 258 -13.95 3.03 5.23
C SER A 258 -13.94 1.75 6.09
N GLY A 259 -13.92 1.87 7.41
CA GLY A 259 -13.76 0.75 8.33
C GLY A 259 -12.35 0.16 8.36
N SER A 260 -11.35 0.88 7.88
CA SER A 260 -9.95 0.44 7.87
C SER A 260 -9.28 0.67 9.23
N TYR A 261 -9.38 -0.32 10.11
CA TYR A 261 -8.79 -0.21 11.45
C TYR A 261 -7.25 -0.14 11.40
N HIS A 262 -6.62 -0.93 10.55
CA HIS A 262 -5.16 -0.93 10.38
C HIS A 262 -4.63 0.45 9.93
N GLY A 263 -5.26 1.06 8.91
CA GLY A 263 -4.86 2.40 8.45
C GLY A 263 -5.00 3.46 9.55
N LYS A 264 -6.03 3.34 10.39
CA LYS A 264 -6.21 4.19 11.58
C LYS A 264 -5.05 4.05 12.56
N LEU A 265 -4.59 2.81 12.82
CA LEU A 265 -3.47 2.56 13.72
C LEU A 265 -2.16 3.13 13.17
N VAL A 266 -1.87 2.95 11.88
CA VAL A 266 -0.66 3.53 11.26
C VAL A 266 -0.65 5.05 11.41
N ALA A 267 -1.76 5.72 11.15
CA ALA A 267 -1.85 7.17 11.32
C ALA A 267 -1.75 7.59 12.80
N ALA A 268 -2.32 6.81 13.72
CA ALA A 268 -2.21 7.07 15.16
C ALA A 268 -0.77 6.90 15.67
N GLU A 269 -0.02 5.97 15.14
CA GLU A 269 1.40 5.78 15.49
C GLU A 269 2.24 6.99 15.07
N ILE A 270 2.06 7.48 13.84
CA ILE A 270 2.73 8.70 13.36
C ILE A 270 2.35 9.92 14.21
N LEU A 271 1.08 10.04 14.61
CA LEU A 271 0.64 11.10 15.52
C LEU A 271 1.29 10.99 16.91
N THR A 272 1.39 9.78 17.43
CA THR A 272 2.08 9.54 18.72
C THR A 272 3.50 10.07 18.68
N GLU A 273 4.22 9.76 17.61
CA GLU A 273 5.61 10.19 17.43
C GLU A 273 5.71 11.71 17.19
N ALA A 274 4.84 12.28 16.36
CA ALA A 274 4.83 13.72 16.12
C ALA A 274 4.59 14.52 17.42
N TYR A 275 3.61 14.12 18.21
CA TYR A 275 3.34 14.78 19.49
C TYR A 275 4.42 14.55 20.53
N ARG A 276 5.05 13.35 20.54
CA ARG A 276 6.20 13.07 21.40
C ARG A 276 7.38 14.01 21.08
N LEU A 277 7.69 14.20 19.80
CA LEU A 277 8.78 15.09 19.35
C LEU A 277 8.49 16.56 19.65
N LEU A 278 7.21 16.95 19.65
CA LEU A 278 6.77 18.30 20.07
C LEU A 278 6.72 18.47 21.60
N GLY A 279 6.97 17.44 22.40
CA GLY A 279 6.85 17.48 23.84
C GLY A 279 5.38 17.54 24.35
N LEU A 280 4.41 17.31 23.50
CA LEU A 280 2.98 17.29 23.81
C LEU A 280 2.56 15.89 24.25
N TYR A 281 3.08 15.48 25.42
CA TYR A 281 3.00 14.11 25.89
C TYR A 281 1.56 13.62 26.18
N ASP A 282 0.66 14.49 26.61
CA ASP A 282 -0.74 14.12 26.85
C ASP A 282 -1.43 13.70 25.54
N GLU A 283 -1.21 14.43 24.46
CA GLU A 283 -1.71 14.08 23.12
C GLU A 283 -1.04 12.79 22.62
N ALA A 284 0.27 12.64 22.80
CA ALA A 284 0.99 11.44 22.43
C ALA A 284 0.42 10.20 23.16
N PHE A 285 0.15 10.30 24.48
CA PHE A 285 -0.49 9.21 25.23
C PHE A 285 -1.90 8.88 24.72
N ARG A 286 -2.68 9.89 24.32
CA ARG A 286 -4.02 9.68 23.78
C ARG A 286 -3.98 8.82 22.51
N TYR A 287 -3.10 9.14 21.57
CA TYR A 287 -2.96 8.36 20.34
C TYR A 287 -2.29 7.01 20.59
N CYS A 288 -1.35 6.94 21.52
CA CYS A 288 -0.73 5.69 21.94
C CYS A 288 -1.76 4.69 22.51
N ALA A 289 -2.75 5.19 23.25
CA ALA A 289 -3.83 4.35 23.79
C ALA A 289 -4.68 3.68 22.69
N VAL A 290 -4.76 4.27 21.50
CA VAL A 290 -5.46 3.65 20.35
C VAL A 290 -4.78 2.35 19.94
N GLY A 291 -3.43 2.31 19.94
CA GLY A 291 -2.65 1.14 19.53
C GLY A 291 -2.45 0.11 20.65
N THR A 292 -2.54 0.52 21.92
CA THR A 292 -2.32 -0.41 23.05
C THR A 292 -3.64 -0.97 23.64
N GLY A 293 -4.79 -0.57 23.10
CA GLY A 293 -6.11 -1.07 23.50
C GLY A 293 -6.40 -2.50 23.05
N GLU A 294 -7.32 -3.18 23.73
CA GLU A 294 -7.75 -4.56 23.45
C GLU A 294 -8.13 -4.81 21.97
N PRO A 295 -8.90 -3.92 21.28
CA PRO A 295 -9.24 -4.15 19.88
C PRO A 295 -8.03 -4.20 18.95
N ALA A 296 -6.95 -3.45 19.27
CA ALA A 296 -5.74 -3.45 18.46
C ALA A 296 -5.03 -4.80 18.46
N ARG A 297 -5.00 -5.47 19.61
CA ARG A 297 -4.32 -6.76 19.79
C ARG A 297 -4.97 -7.91 19.05
N ALA A 298 -6.26 -7.81 18.76
CA ALA A 298 -7.02 -8.88 18.11
C ALA A 298 -6.91 -8.87 16.57
N GLU A 299 -6.62 -7.73 15.97
CA GLU A 299 -6.77 -7.53 14.52
C GLU A 299 -5.48 -7.13 13.78
N VAL A 300 -4.37 -6.88 14.49
CA VAL A 300 -3.21 -6.21 13.92
C VAL A 300 -1.89 -6.91 14.23
N ASP A 301 -0.93 -6.74 13.32
CA ASP A 301 0.43 -7.22 13.45
C ASP A 301 1.10 -6.77 14.77
N ASN A 302 1.69 -7.72 15.47
CA ASN A 302 2.41 -7.50 16.72
C ASN A 302 3.52 -6.45 16.59
N ASN A 303 4.12 -6.29 15.41
CA ASN A 303 5.15 -5.27 15.19
C ASN A 303 4.61 -3.84 15.31
N LEU A 304 3.41 -3.56 14.77
CA LEU A 304 2.81 -2.23 14.88
C LEU A 304 2.42 -1.94 16.33
N ILE A 305 1.87 -2.93 17.02
CA ILE A 305 1.55 -2.83 18.45
C ILE A 305 2.81 -2.61 19.28
N GLY A 306 3.88 -3.35 19.02
CA GLY A 306 5.17 -3.16 19.67
C GLY A 306 5.71 -1.74 19.53
N ARG A 307 5.54 -1.10 18.38
CA ARG A 307 5.94 0.31 18.17
C ARG A 307 5.20 1.28 19.09
N PHE A 308 3.91 1.06 19.35
CA PHE A 308 3.16 1.86 20.32
C PHE A 308 3.69 1.69 21.76
N PHE A 309 4.07 0.47 22.14
CA PHE A 309 4.67 0.25 23.46
C PHE A 309 6.04 0.90 23.57
N ILE A 310 6.86 0.84 22.52
CA ILE A 310 8.15 1.54 22.47
C ILE A 310 7.93 3.06 22.59
N ALA A 311 7.06 3.64 21.79
CA ALA A 311 6.75 5.06 21.86
C ALA A 311 6.24 5.49 23.25
N LYS A 312 5.38 4.67 23.87
CA LYS A 312 4.90 4.91 25.22
C LYS A 312 6.01 4.89 26.27
N ALA A 313 6.93 3.93 26.15
CA ALA A 313 8.10 3.86 27.03
C ALA A 313 9.02 5.07 26.85
N GLU A 314 9.25 5.51 25.62
CA GLU A 314 10.03 6.72 25.32
C GLU A 314 9.39 7.99 25.90
N ILE A 315 8.06 8.11 25.84
CA ILE A 315 7.34 9.22 26.50
C ILE A 315 7.56 9.20 28.01
N HIS A 316 7.46 8.03 28.65
CA HIS A 316 7.74 7.93 30.08
C HIS A 316 9.20 8.30 30.41
N ASN A 317 10.14 7.87 29.57
CA ASN A 317 11.56 8.22 29.74
C ASN A 317 11.80 9.73 29.61
N ASN A 318 11.18 10.39 28.62
CA ASN A 318 11.24 11.84 28.45
C ASN A 318 10.63 12.62 29.65
N LEU A 319 9.69 11.98 30.34
CA LEU A 319 9.10 12.51 31.58
C LEU A 319 9.91 12.16 32.84
N ASN A 320 11.14 11.61 32.71
CA ASN A 320 11.98 11.12 33.81
C ASN A 320 11.29 10.07 34.69
N ARG A 321 10.53 9.13 34.08
CA ARG A 321 9.83 8.03 34.75
C ARG A 321 10.36 6.68 34.27
N PRO A 322 11.64 6.30 34.53
CA PRO A 322 12.26 5.11 33.95
C PRO A 322 11.59 3.80 34.40
N ASP A 323 11.09 3.73 35.64
CA ASP A 323 10.40 2.55 36.15
C ASP A 323 9.11 2.29 35.35
N SER A 324 8.37 3.35 35.04
CA SER A 324 7.16 3.25 34.20
C SER A 324 7.51 2.84 32.78
N ALA A 325 8.61 3.32 32.22
CA ALA A 325 9.07 2.93 30.89
C ALA A 325 9.42 1.42 30.85
N LEU A 326 10.13 0.90 31.84
CA LEU A 326 10.44 -0.53 31.96
C LEU A 326 9.19 -1.39 32.07
N LEU A 327 8.20 -0.93 32.87
CA LEU A 327 6.93 -1.62 33.05
C LEU A 327 6.13 -1.72 31.74
N VAL A 328 6.15 -0.67 30.93
CA VAL A 328 5.52 -0.63 29.60
C VAL A 328 6.21 -1.59 28.63
N LEU A 329 7.54 -1.61 28.60
CA LEU A 329 8.30 -2.52 27.72
C LEU A 329 8.12 -4.01 28.10
N ALA A 330 7.85 -4.30 29.37
CA ALA A 330 7.55 -5.66 29.82
C ALA A 330 6.16 -6.15 29.35
N GLN A 331 5.30 -5.28 28.82
CA GLN A 331 3.98 -5.60 28.28
C GLN A 331 3.97 -5.77 26.76
N ALA A 332 5.07 -5.37 26.11
CA ALA A 332 5.25 -5.46 24.65
C ALA A 332 5.63 -6.87 24.23
#